data_2183af531696373b4af03007f10162b7
#
_entry.id   2183af531696373b4af03007f10162b7
#
_cell.length_a   1.000
_cell.length_b   1.000
_cell.length_c   1.000
_cell.angle_alpha   90.00
_cell.angle_beta   90.00
_cell.angle_gamma   90.00
#
_symmetry.space_group_name_H-M   'P 1'
#
loop_
_entity.id
_entity.type
_entity.pdbx_description
1 polymer ?
#
loop_
_entity_poly.entity_id
_entity_poly.type
_entity_poly.pdbx_seq_one_letter_code
_entity_poly.pdbx_strand_id
1 'polypeptide(L)'
;TYVFDTGTENDPALNLAFDYLGYLGSESLTAEQIASKMYGIACSFSMQAGPTSCRISITGLGENMAEAMEIVEGLLNRPKPDEAILANLKADMIKSRADAKLNQSRCFGALRTYVFYGPDFIRRTTLTNPALEAMSSEMLLAKIGELMGKQHEVLYYGPQSEKEVTEALAMHHK
;
A
#
# COMPACT_ATOMS: atom_id res chain seq x y z
N THR A 1 7.63 8.32 -6.93
CA THR A 1 6.46 7.42 -6.95
C THR A 1 6.78 6.19 -7.78
N TYR A 2 6.60 5.00 -7.24
CA TYR A 2 6.63 3.73 -7.96
C TYR A 2 5.22 3.43 -8.47
N VAL A 3 5.08 3.08 -9.73
CA VAL A 3 3.80 2.78 -10.38
C VAL A 3 3.88 1.38 -10.99
N PHE A 4 3.05 0.49 -10.47
CA PHE A 4 2.93 -0.91 -10.93
C PHE A 4 1.66 -1.04 -11.77
N ASP A 5 1.77 -1.62 -12.96
CA ASP A 5 0.62 -1.95 -13.83
C ASP A 5 -0.08 -3.23 -13.34
N THR A 6 -0.47 -3.20 -12.08
CA THR A 6 -1.16 -4.28 -11.38
C THR A 6 -2.03 -3.65 -10.30
N GLY A 7 -3.30 -3.98 -10.23
CA GLY A 7 -4.23 -3.42 -9.27
C GLY A 7 -5.19 -4.45 -8.69
N THR A 8 -6.25 -3.98 -8.04
CA THR A 8 -7.24 -4.84 -7.37
C THR A 8 -8.07 -5.68 -8.33
N GLU A 9 -8.12 -5.35 -9.63
CA GLU A 9 -8.70 -6.23 -10.64
C GLU A 9 -7.88 -7.50 -10.87
N ASN A 10 -6.58 -7.45 -10.65
CA ASN A 10 -5.66 -8.58 -10.74
C ASN A 10 -5.64 -9.37 -9.43
N ASP A 11 -5.62 -8.65 -8.28
CA ASP A 11 -5.63 -9.25 -6.94
C ASP A 11 -6.34 -8.33 -5.94
N PRO A 12 -7.58 -8.67 -5.51
CA PRO A 12 -8.35 -7.84 -4.58
C PRO A 12 -7.73 -7.75 -3.16
N ALA A 13 -6.74 -8.58 -2.84
CA ALA A 13 -6.06 -8.53 -1.55
C ALA A 13 -4.97 -7.45 -1.47
N LEU A 14 -4.59 -6.81 -2.58
CA LEU A 14 -3.55 -5.77 -2.59
C LEU A 14 -3.90 -4.57 -1.70
N ASN A 15 -5.18 -4.17 -1.63
CA ASN A 15 -5.60 -3.13 -0.69
C ASN A 15 -5.31 -3.53 0.75
N LEU A 16 -5.72 -4.74 1.15
CA LEU A 16 -5.48 -5.24 2.50
C LEU A 16 -3.97 -5.37 2.78
N ALA A 17 -3.19 -5.81 1.79
CA ALA A 17 -1.74 -5.95 1.93
C ALA A 17 -1.06 -4.59 2.17
N PHE A 18 -1.46 -3.54 1.46
CA PHE A 18 -0.94 -2.19 1.66
C PHE A 18 -1.42 -1.56 2.97
N ASP A 19 -2.71 -1.73 3.31
CA ASP A 19 -3.23 -1.26 4.59
C ASP A 19 -2.48 -1.92 5.74
N TYR A 20 -2.26 -3.24 5.67
CA TYR A 20 -1.52 -3.99 6.67
C TYR A 20 -0.06 -3.54 6.76
N LEU A 21 0.65 -3.42 5.63
CA LEU A 21 2.03 -2.96 5.58
C LEU A 21 2.20 -1.57 6.20
N GLY A 22 1.20 -0.68 6.04
CA GLY A 22 1.21 0.66 6.61
C GLY A 22 1.22 0.72 8.15
N TYR A 23 0.83 -0.37 8.81
CA TYR A 23 0.87 -0.50 10.28
C TYR A 23 2.11 -1.25 10.78
N LEU A 24 2.91 -1.83 9.90
CA LEU A 24 4.06 -2.63 10.28
C LEU A 24 5.33 -1.78 10.44
N GLY A 25 6.24 -2.32 11.23
CA GLY A 25 7.64 -1.95 11.18
C GLY A 25 8.43 -2.82 10.20
N SER A 26 9.69 -2.47 10.00
CA SER A 26 10.68 -3.31 9.34
C SER A 26 11.48 -4.13 10.38
N GLU A 27 12.38 -4.99 9.92
CA GLU A 27 13.32 -5.69 10.82
C GLU A 27 14.19 -4.73 11.66
N SER A 28 14.47 -3.52 11.14
CA SER A 28 15.36 -2.55 11.78
C SER A 28 14.64 -1.43 12.53
N LEU A 29 13.40 -1.13 12.18
CA LEU A 29 12.63 0.00 12.72
C LEU A 29 11.21 -0.42 13.07
N THR A 30 10.71 -0.02 14.23
CA THR A 30 9.27 -0.15 14.54
C THR A 30 8.43 0.82 13.69
N ALA A 31 7.12 0.59 13.59
CA ALA A 31 6.21 1.50 12.88
C ALA A 31 6.27 2.94 13.44
N GLU A 32 6.36 3.09 14.78
CA GLU A 32 6.51 4.40 15.43
C GLU A 32 7.84 5.07 15.07
N GLN A 33 8.93 4.29 15.01
CA GLN A 33 10.25 4.81 14.62
C GLN A 33 10.27 5.22 13.15
N ILE A 34 9.61 4.47 12.26
CA ILE A 34 9.44 4.85 10.84
C ILE A 34 8.70 6.18 10.76
N ALA A 35 7.54 6.31 11.42
CA ALA A 35 6.75 7.53 11.42
C ALA A 35 7.55 8.73 11.98
N SER A 36 8.26 8.55 13.10
CA SER A 36 9.07 9.58 13.74
C SER A 36 10.24 10.03 12.86
N LYS A 37 10.95 9.09 12.24
CA LYS A 37 12.06 9.40 11.32
C LYS A 37 11.57 10.14 10.09
N MET A 38 10.51 9.65 9.43
CA MET A 38 9.92 10.29 8.26
C MET A 38 9.46 11.72 8.58
N TYR A 39 8.82 11.92 9.75
CA TYR A 39 8.45 13.25 10.22
C TYR A 39 9.68 14.14 10.46
N GLY A 40 10.73 13.61 11.09
CA GLY A 40 11.96 14.35 11.39
C GLY A 40 12.68 14.87 10.15
N ILE A 41 12.60 14.15 9.03
CA ILE A 41 13.15 14.55 7.73
C ILE A 41 12.15 15.29 6.84
N ALA A 42 10.99 15.68 7.38
CA ALA A 42 9.90 16.33 6.65
C ALA A 42 9.47 15.56 5.40
N CYS A 43 9.42 14.23 5.50
CA CYS A 43 8.96 13.34 4.45
C CYS A 43 7.76 12.51 4.91
N SER A 44 7.01 12.00 3.96
CA SER A 44 5.90 11.08 4.15
C SER A 44 5.85 10.07 3.02
N PHE A 45 5.18 8.95 3.23
CA PHE A 45 4.91 8.00 2.18
C PHE A 45 3.45 7.56 2.21
N SER A 46 2.96 7.08 1.09
CA SER A 46 1.63 6.49 0.96
C SER A 46 1.66 5.33 -0.02
N MET A 47 0.79 4.35 0.22
CA MET A 47 0.62 3.18 -0.62
C MET A 47 -0.84 3.04 -0.99
N GLN A 48 -1.13 2.81 -2.25
CA GLN A 48 -2.49 2.73 -2.77
C GLN A 48 -2.60 1.64 -3.83
N ALA A 49 -3.64 0.81 -3.73
CA ALA A 49 -4.01 -0.13 -4.77
C ALA A 49 -5.30 0.36 -5.45
N GLY A 50 -5.18 0.87 -6.66
CA GLY A 50 -6.32 1.19 -7.53
C GLY A 50 -6.81 -0.05 -8.28
N PRO A 51 -7.86 0.06 -9.10
CA PRO A 51 -8.37 -1.06 -9.88
C PRO A 51 -7.31 -1.68 -10.80
N THR A 52 -6.58 -0.86 -11.54
CA THR A 52 -5.62 -1.30 -12.57
C THR A 52 -4.15 -1.06 -12.21
N SER A 53 -3.85 -0.25 -11.19
CA SER A 53 -2.47 0.09 -10.83
C SER A 53 -2.28 0.22 -9.33
N CYS A 54 -1.10 -0.15 -8.85
CA CYS A 54 -0.64 0.16 -7.51
C CYS A 54 0.38 1.30 -7.53
N ARG A 55 0.38 2.10 -6.48
CA ARG A 55 1.30 3.24 -6.33
C ARG A 55 1.88 3.28 -4.93
N ILE A 56 3.20 3.49 -4.89
CA ILE A 56 3.93 3.79 -3.66
C ILE A 56 4.58 5.15 -3.86
N SER A 57 4.15 6.13 -3.09
CA SER A 57 4.62 7.52 -3.24
C SER A 57 5.38 7.96 -2.01
N ILE A 58 6.55 8.56 -2.22
CA ILE A 58 7.34 9.24 -1.21
C ILE A 58 7.27 10.73 -1.54
N THR A 59 6.95 11.56 -0.56
CA THR A 59 6.80 13.01 -0.71
C THR A 59 7.54 13.72 0.41
N GLY A 60 8.27 14.78 0.10
CA GLY A 60 9.01 15.56 1.09
C GLY A 60 10.08 16.45 0.47
N LEU A 61 11.04 16.87 1.29
CA LEU A 61 12.17 17.68 0.84
C LEU A 61 13.12 16.84 -0.01
N GLY A 62 13.52 17.37 -1.16
CA GLY A 62 14.36 16.65 -2.11
C GLY A 62 15.74 16.27 -1.53
N GLU A 63 16.31 17.10 -0.66
CA GLU A 63 17.57 16.82 0.03
C GLU A 63 17.51 15.55 0.91
N ASN A 64 16.32 15.17 1.37
CA ASN A 64 16.09 14.00 2.22
C ASN A 64 15.59 12.78 1.43
N MET A 65 15.56 12.84 0.10
CA MET A 65 15.02 11.77 -0.76
C MET A 65 15.70 10.43 -0.50
N ALA A 66 17.02 10.39 -0.41
CA ALA A 66 17.79 9.16 -0.23
C ALA A 66 17.45 8.47 1.10
N GLU A 67 17.41 9.24 2.20
CA GLU A 67 17.06 8.70 3.53
C GLU A 67 15.60 8.23 3.57
N ALA A 68 14.68 8.99 2.98
CA ALA A 68 13.28 8.59 2.90
C ALA A 68 13.09 7.30 2.07
N MET A 69 13.83 7.15 0.97
CA MET A 69 13.84 5.92 0.17
C MET A 69 14.37 4.74 0.98
N GLU A 70 15.49 4.89 1.70
CA GLU A 70 16.06 3.82 2.53
C GLU A 70 15.07 3.30 3.57
N ILE A 71 14.34 4.21 4.23
CA ILE A 71 13.32 3.84 5.22
C ILE A 71 12.17 3.06 4.57
N VAL A 72 11.63 3.57 3.44
CA VAL A 72 10.50 2.95 2.76
C VAL A 72 10.90 1.61 2.14
N GLU A 73 12.04 1.52 1.48
CA GLU A 73 12.57 0.27 0.93
C GLU A 73 12.86 -0.77 2.02
N GLY A 74 13.33 -0.33 3.18
CA GLY A 74 13.49 -1.20 4.35
C GLY A 74 12.17 -1.81 4.80
N LEU A 75 11.07 -1.04 4.78
CA LEU A 75 9.73 -1.54 5.09
C LEU A 75 9.20 -2.47 3.99
N LEU A 76 9.39 -2.13 2.72
CA LEU A 76 8.89 -2.91 1.58
C LEU A 76 9.59 -4.28 1.46
N ASN A 77 10.90 -4.32 1.67
CA ASN A 77 11.71 -5.52 1.45
C ASN A 77 11.81 -6.43 2.68
N ARG A 78 11.70 -5.86 3.89
CA ARG A 78 11.85 -6.59 5.16
C ARG A 78 10.83 -6.17 6.21
N PRO A 79 9.53 -6.28 5.90
CA PRO A 79 8.48 -5.99 6.86
C PRO A 79 8.49 -7.02 8.00
N LYS A 80 8.25 -6.57 9.22
CA LYS A 80 8.11 -7.45 10.39
C LYS A 80 6.63 -7.82 10.57
N PRO A 81 6.22 -9.08 10.37
CA PRO A 81 4.82 -9.48 10.49
C PRO A 81 4.31 -9.34 11.93
N ASP A 82 3.02 -8.99 12.07
CA ASP A 82 2.31 -8.92 13.35
C ASP A 82 0.86 -9.38 13.16
N GLU A 83 0.54 -10.59 13.64
CA GLU A 83 -0.80 -11.19 13.50
C GLU A 83 -1.86 -10.46 14.34
N ALA A 84 -1.48 -9.79 15.43
CA ALA A 84 -2.43 -9.03 16.24
C ALA A 84 -2.89 -7.77 15.48
N ILE A 85 -1.98 -7.08 14.81
CA ILE A 85 -2.31 -5.95 13.94
C ILE A 85 -3.22 -6.41 12.81
N LEU A 86 -2.91 -7.53 12.16
CA LEU A 86 -3.75 -8.07 11.10
C LEU A 86 -5.14 -8.44 11.57
N ALA A 87 -5.26 -9.08 12.75
CA ALA A 87 -6.55 -9.44 13.33
C ALA A 87 -7.43 -8.20 13.60
N ASN A 88 -6.84 -7.15 14.17
CA ASN A 88 -7.54 -5.89 14.41
C ASN A 88 -7.98 -5.23 13.09
N LEU A 89 -7.10 -5.17 12.10
CA LEU A 89 -7.41 -4.59 10.79
C LEU A 89 -8.58 -5.32 10.10
N LYS A 90 -8.59 -6.66 10.15
CA LYS A 90 -9.70 -7.47 9.60
C LYS A 90 -11.02 -7.17 10.33
N ALA A 91 -11.00 -7.12 11.67
CA ALA A 91 -12.18 -6.83 12.47
C ALA A 91 -12.75 -5.43 12.14
N ASP A 92 -11.88 -4.42 12.03
CA ASP A 92 -12.27 -3.05 11.68
C ASP A 92 -12.83 -2.97 10.25
N MET A 93 -12.26 -3.68 9.30
CA MET A 93 -12.79 -3.75 7.93
C MET A 93 -14.18 -4.39 7.89
N ILE A 94 -14.39 -5.51 8.58
CA ILE A 94 -15.70 -6.19 8.63
C ILE A 94 -16.73 -5.27 9.27
N LYS A 95 -16.38 -4.61 10.39
CA LYS A 95 -17.24 -3.63 11.06
C LYS A 95 -17.55 -2.45 10.13
N SER A 96 -16.55 -1.86 9.49
CA SER A 96 -16.74 -0.75 8.55
C SER A 96 -17.67 -1.11 7.39
N ARG A 97 -17.60 -2.35 6.90
CA ARG A 97 -18.53 -2.85 5.86
C ARG A 97 -19.96 -2.99 6.36
N ALA A 98 -20.15 -3.41 7.62
CA ALA A 98 -21.47 -3.46 8.23
C ALA A 98 -22.05 -2.05 8.41
N ASP A 99 -21.25 -1.13 8.95
CA ASP A 99 -21.65 0.27 9.16
C ASP A 99 -21.93 1.00 7.84
N ALA A 100 -21.20 0.65 6.78
CA ALA A 100 -21.43 1.22 5.44
C ALA A 100 -22.85 0.99 4.92
N LYS A 101 -23.49 -0.13 5.28
CA LYS A 101 -24.87 -0.46 4.90
C LYS A 101 -25.90 0.46 5.57
N LEU A 102 -25.55 1.09 6.67
CA LEU A 102 -26.39 2.04 7.39
C LEU A 102 -26.19 3.49 6.91
N ASN A 103 -25.19 3.73 6.04
CA ASN A 103 -24.86 5.05 5.53
C ASN A 103 -25.37 5.25 4.12
N GLN A 104 -26.32 6.19 3.95
CA GLN A 104 -26.97 6.46 2.67
C GLN A 104 -25.98 6.81 1.54
N SER A 105 -24.98 7.66 1.81
CA SER A 105 -23.99 8.07 0.81
C SER A 105 -23.12 6.90 0.35
N ARG A 106 -22.73 6.02 1.28
CA ARG A 106 -21.96 4.79 0.97
C ARG A 106 -22.81 3.80 0.17
N CYS A 107 -24.09 3.62 0.53
CA CYS A 107 -25.02 2.79 -0.24
C CYS A 107 -25.22 3.34 -1.65
N PHE A 108 -25.40 4.65 -1.80
CA PHE A 108 -25.50 5.29 -3.11
C PHE A 108 -24.23 5.15 -3.94
N GLY A 109 -23.05 5.31 -3.32
CA GLY A 109 -21.75 5.07 -3.96
C GLY A 109 -21.62 3.63 -4.47
N ALA A 110 -22.00 2.65 -3.66
CA ALA A 110 -22.00 1.24 -4.04
C ALA A 110 -22.97 0.95 -5.21
N LEU A 111 -24.18 1.51 -5.16
CA LEU A 111 -25.15 1.41 -6.24
C LEU A 111 -24.62 2.02 -7.54
N ARG A 112 -24.00 3.20 -7.47
CA ARG A 112 -23.39 3.85 -8.63
C ARG A 112 -22.30 2.98 -9.25
N THR A 113 -21.42 2.42 -8.43
CA THR A 113 -20.36 1.51 -8.89
C THR A 113 -20.96 0.28 -9.58
N TYR A 114 -22.00 -0.31 -8.98
CA TYR A 114 -22.72 -1.44 -9.57
C TYR A 114 -23.34 -1.12 -10.93
N VAL A 115 -23.99 0.06 -11.06
CA VAL A 115 -24.64 0.49 -12.31
C VAL A 115 -23.60 0.74 -13.42
N PHE A 116 -22.48 1.36 -13.11
CA PHE A 116 -21.47 1.69 -14.12
C PHE A 116 -20.57 0.52 -14.52
N TYR A 117 -20.20 -0.34 -13.56
CA TYR A 117 -19.19 -1.37 -13.79
C TYR A 117 -19.73 -2.81 -13.71
N GLY A 118 -20.96 -2.99 -13.22
CA GLY A 118 -21.60 -4.28 -13.10
C GLY A 118 -21.09 -5.14 -11.94
N PRO A 119 -21.73 -6.31 -11.71
CA PRO A 119 -21.39 -7.19 -10.58
C PRO A 119 -20.03 -7.85 -10.71
N ASP A 120 -19.57 -8.09 -11.93
CA ASP A 120 -18.28 -8.77 -12.17
C ASP A 120 -17.08 -7.91 -11.75
N PHE A 121 -17.17 -6.62 -11.96
CA PHE A 121 -16.14 -5.68 -11.47
C PHE A 121 -16.04 -5.75 -9.95
N ILE A 122 -17.19 -5.65 -9.25
CA ILE A 122 -17.23 -5.69 -7.79
C ILE A 122 -16.66 -7.02 -7.27
N ARG A 123 -17.04 -8.14 -7.89
CA ARG A 123 -16.56 -9.48 -7.50
C ARG A 123 -15.05 -9.63 -7.65
N ARG A 124 -14.47 -9.04 -8.71
CA ARG A 124 -13.01 -9.11 -8.95
C ARG A 124 -12.22 -8.18 -8.06
N THR A 125 -12.74 -6.98 -7.76
CA THR A 125 -12.01 -5.94 -7.04
C THR A 125 -12.24 -5.93 -5.54
N THR A 126 -13.17 -6.76 -5.03
CA THR A 126 -13.54 -6.75 -3.60
C THR A 126 -13.27 -8.10 -2.96
N LEU A 127 -12.41 -8.12 -1.97
CA LEU A 127 -12.17 -9.31 -1.16
C LEU A 127 -13.42 -9.60 -0.30
N THR A 128 -13.99 -10.82 -0.38
CA THR A 128 -15.15 -11.20 0.45
C THR A 128 -14.76 -11.33 1.92
N ASN A 129 -15.73 -11.27 2.87
CA ASN A 129 -15.42 -11.44 4.29
C ASN A 129 -14.77 -12.79 4.60
N PRO A 130 -15.25 -13.95 4.09
CA PRO A 130 -14.57 -15.22 4.31
C PRO A 130 -13.13 -15.23 3.76
N ALA A 131 -12.90 -14.64 2.58
CA ALA A 131 -11.57 -14.54 2.01
C ALA A 131 -10.66 -13.59 2.82
N LEU A 132 -11.22 -12.48 3.33
CA LEU A 132 -10.54 -11.56 4.24
C LEU A 132 -10.10 -12.26 5.54
N GLU A 133 -10.99 -13.05 6.15
CA GLU A 133 -10.71 -13.80 7.37
C GLU A 133 -9.62 -14.85 7.16
N ALA A 134 -9.58 -15.48 5.98
CA ALA A 134 -8.62 -16.52 5.64
C ALA A 134 -7.20 -16.00 5.35
N MET A 135 -7.00 -14.68 5.13
CA MET A 135 -5.67 -14.12 4.86
C MET A 135 -4.78 -14.21 6.09
N SER A 136 -3.53 -14.65 5.93
CA SER A 136 -2.47 -14.59 6.94
C SER A 136 -1.50 -13.43 6.65
N SER A 137 -0.72 -13.03 7.64
CA SER A 137 0.37 -12.07 7.47
C SER A 137 1.34 -12.51 6.36
N GLU A 138 1.73 -13.78 6.38
CA GLU A 138 2.64 -14.35 5.38
C GLU A 138 2.08 -14.22 3.96
N MET A 139 0.79 -14.55 3.76
CA MET A 139 0.12 -14.40 2.46
C MET A 139 0.12 -12.97 1.95
N LEU A 140 -0.14 -12.00 2.84
CA LEU A 140 -0.16 -10.58 2.47
C LEU A 140 1.23 -10.04 2.14
N LEU A 141 2.23 -10.41 2.94
CA LEU A 141 3.60 -9.97 2.70
C LEU A 141 4.21 -10.64 1.45
N ALA A 142 3.83 -11.88 1.15
CA ALA A 142 4.20 -12.52 -0.12
C ALA A 142 3.67 -11.74 -1.33
N LYS A 143 2.43 -11.22 -1.27
CA LYS A 143 1.88 -10.37 -2.34
C LYS A 143 2.65 -9.06 -2.52
N ILE A 144 3.11 -8.44 -1.43
CA ILE A 144 3.98 -7.26 -1.52
C ILE A 144 5.31 -7.62 -2.19
N GLY A 145 5.95 -8.73 -1.79
CA GLY A 145 7.18 -9.23 -2.43
C GLY A 145 6.99 -9.53 -3.92
N GLU A 146 5.90 -10.19 -4.29
CA GLU A 146 5.55 -10.43 -5.70
C GLU A 146 5.34 -9.13 -6.49
N LEU A 147 4.68 -8.13 -5.88
CA LEU A 147 4.48 -6.83 -6.51
C LEU A 147 5.81 -6.10 -6.73
N MET A 148 6.67 -6.07 -5.71
CA MET A 148 8.00 -5.43 -5.79
C MET A 148 8.92 -6.11 -6.84
N GLY A 149 8.75 -7.39 -7.08
CA GLY A 149 9.47 -8.12 -8.14
C GLY A 149 8.97 -7.86 -9.56
N LYS A 150 7.87 -7.12 -9.75
CA LYS A 150 7.34 -6.80 -11.07
C LYS A 150 8.05 -5.58 -11.67
N GLN A 151 8.14 -5.57 -13.00
CA GLN A 151 8.53 -4.36 -13.72
C GLN A 151 7.55 -3.22 -13.40
N HIS A 152 8.08 -2.03 -13.12
CA HIS A 152 7.29 -0.86 -12.78
C HIS A 152 8.00 0.43 -13.24
N GLU A 153 7.24 1.51 -13.26
CA GLU A 153 7.75 2.84 -13.59
C GLU A 153 8.09 3.60 -12.33
N VAL A 154 9.16 4.40 -12.40
CA VAL A 154 9.51 5.35 -11.35
C VAL A 154 9.29 6.76 -11.87
N LEU A 155 8.35 7.47 -11.24
CA LEU A 155 8.05 8.86 -11.56
C LEU A 155 8.67 9.76 -10.50
N TYR A 156 9.49 10.71 -10.94
CA TYR A 156 10.08 11.74 -10.08
C TYR A 156 9.60 13.13 -10.50
N TYR A 157 9.30 13.95 -9.51
CA TYR A 157 9.06 15.38 -9.65
C TYR A 157 9.74 16.11 -8.50
N GLY A 158 10.75 16.94 -8.80
CA GLY A 158 11.52 17.65 -7.78
C GLY A 158 12.71 18.40 -8.37
N PRO A 159 13.55 19.00 -7.49
CA PRO A 159 14.68 19.83 -7.91
C PRO A 159 15.93 19.06 -8.30
N GLN A 160 16.05 17.76 -7.97
CA GLN A 160 17.21 16.95 -8.29
C GLN A 160 17.33 16.70 -9.81
N SER A 161 18.56 16.62 -10.29
CA SER A 161 18.84 16.23 -11.66
C SER A 161 18.53 14.73 -11.89
N GLU A 162 18.32 14.36 -13.15
CA GLU A 162 18.15 12.96 -13.57
C GLU A 162 19.27 12.05 -13.04
N LYS A 163 20.51 12.55 -13.06
CA LYS A 163 21.67 11.81 -12.59
C LYS A 163 21.57 11.49 -11.10
N GLU A 164 21.27 12.50 -10.26
CA GLU A 164 21.12 12.32 -8.80
C GLU A 164 19.99 11.36 -8.46
N VAL A 165 18.86 11.44 -9.17
CA VAL A 165 17.72 10.52 -8.97
C VAL A 165 18.11 9.10 -9.38
N THR A 166 18.79 8.93 -10.50
CA THR A 166 19.22 7.61 -10.98
C THR A 166 20.24 6.96 -10.02
N GLU A 167 21.19 7.74 -9.50
CA GLU A 167 22.14 7.27 -8.50
C GLU A 167 21.47 6.85 -7.20
N ALA A 168 20.50 7.63 -6.71
CA ALA A 168 19.74 7.28 -5.52
C ALA A 168 18.89 6.01 -5.72
N LEU A 169 18.25 5.87 -6.89
CA LEU A 169 17.51 4.65 -7.25
C LEU A 169 18.44 3.44 -7.30
N ALA A 170 19.60 3.54 -7.97
CA ALA A 170 20.55 2.43 -8.06
C ALA A 170 21.08 1.99 -6.68
N MET A 171 21.15 2.90 -5.72
CA MET A 171 21.63 2.62 -4.36
C MET A 171 20.58 1.99 -3.46
N HIS A 172 19.36 2.48 -3.49
CA HIS A 172 18.32 2.17 -2.50
C HIS A 172 17.20 1.27 -3.04
N HIS A 173 16.89 1.36 -4.33
CA HIS A 173 15.80 0.59 -4.95
C HIS A 173 16.37 -0.70 -5.60
N LYS A 174 15.86 -1.87 -5.18
CA LYS A 174 16.35 -3.18 -5.62
C LYS A 174 15.23 -4.02 -6.22
#